data_e7d50fdbe8f0fe9d5973e2c156ab84de
#
_entry.id   e7d50fdbe8f0fe9d5973e2c156ab84de
#
_cell.length_a   1.000
_cell.length_b   1.000
_cell.length_c   1.000
_cell.angle_alpha   90.00
_cell.angle_beta   90.00
_cell.angle_gamma   90.00
#
_symmetry.space_group_name_H-M   'P 1'
#
loop_
_entity.id
_entity.type
_entity.pdbx_description
1 polymer ?
#
loop_
_entity_poly.entity_id
_entity_poly.type
_entity_poly.pdbx_seq_one_letter_code
_entity_poly.pdbx_strand_id
1 'polypeptide(L)'
;MNGRRPRFTTMLAASAVGVYLLVVAGATTSIADAVHACSTWPTCEGPILGDVGLAIAWTHRLLAAAVGVLVVGAAAVGIRTGARRRVLGTLAVALVLYPVQIALGAFVALNGAGTPFPGAHLATGMAIFAALVGALAWQLEAETGTDDETPVTETVEVPEVDDDEPEGPPIGALSTRERITATAFAYFRLTKPRLMWLLCLVAAAGMALAAAHVAGPANPSLATSTILLTLGGGVLAIGASGTFNHVLERDIDKRMDRTSDRPIATHQLPVRNALAFGIALAVASLALFWQVNAIVAALGLAAILFYSVVYTLVLKPNTVQNTVIGGFAGSLPALIGWVAVTGSFDLPGLALAGIIFLWTPAHFYNLALAYKEDYARGGFPMMPVVRGETETRKHIVYYLGATLVAAGVMVSITSLGALYTVTTALLGAVFLWAVVRLHRERTEQAAFRAFHASNAYLGALLIAIVVDALAV
;
A
#
# COMPACT_ATOMS: atom_id res chain seq x y z
N MET A 1 -31.02 13.60 -18.10
CA MET A 1 -31.66 12.79 -17.02
C MET A 1 -30.59 12.17 -16.12
N ASN A 2 -29.78 12.92 -15.33
CA ASN A 2 -28.62 12.37 -14.62
C ASN A 2 -28.47 12.77 -13.14
N GLY A 3 -29.49 13.25 -12.45
CA GLY A 3 -29.38 13.68 -11.04
C GLY A 3 -29.44 12.57 -9.98
N ARG A 4 -29.65 11.28 -10.35
CA ARG A 4 -29.84 10.19 -9.37
C ARG A 4 -28.61 9.27 -9.19
N ARG A 5 -27.72 9.19 -10.19
CA ARG A 5 -26.55 8.28 -10.15
C ARG A 5 -25.49 8.67 -9.12
N PRO A 6 -25.10 9.96 -8.95
CA PRO A 6 -24.10 10.33 -7.95
C PRO A 6 -24.47 9.96 -6.52
N ARG A 7 -25.80 9.94 -6.21
CA ARG A 7 -26.28 9.54 -4.86
C ARG A 7 -26.07 8.05 -4.58
N PHE A 8 -26.29 7.17 -5.56
CA PHE A 8 -26.10 5.73 -5.35
C PHE A 8 -24.63 5.38 -5.08
N THR A 9 -23.71 5.85 -5.91
CA THR A 9 -22.26 5.63 -5.73
C THR A 9 -21.76 6.23 -4.41
N THR A 10 -22.29 7.38 -4.00
CA THR A 10 -21.94 8.00 -2.72
C THR A 10 -22.43 7.15 -1.54
N MET A 11 -23.65 6.61 -1.61
CA MET A 11 -24.17 5.70 -0.58
C MET A 11 -23.36 4.41 -0.52
N LEU A 12 -22.97 3.86 -1.67
CA LEU A 12 -22.17 2.65 -1.76
C LEU A 12 -20.76 2.86 -1.16
N ALA A 13 -20.12 3.99 -1.49
CA ALA A 13 -18.84 4.37 -0.90
C ALA A 13 -18.94 4.58 0.62
N ALA A 14 -20.01 5.28 1.07
CA ALA A 14 -20.25 5.49 2.49
C ALA A 14 -20.54 4.16 3.23
N SER A 15 -21.26 3.22 2.59
CA SER A 15 -21.46 1.87 3.14
C SER A 15 -20.16 1.11 3.28
N ALA A 16 -19.27 1.15 2.28
CA ALA A 16 -17.96 0.51 2.36
C ALA A 16 -17.10 1.11 3.46
N VAL A 17 -17.01 2.44 3.54
CA VAL A 17 -16.31 3.13 4.65
C VAL A 17 -16.93 2.79 6.00
N GLY A 18 -18.26 2.82 6.11
CA GLY A 18 -18.96 2.50 7.35
C GLY A 18 -18.69 1.08 7.84
N VAL A 19 -18.73 0.09 6.96
CA VAL A 19 -18.39 -1.30 7.31
C VAL A 19 -16.92 -1.42 7.69
N TYR A 20 -16.01 -0.72 6.99
CA TYR A 20 -14.60 -0.73 7.37
C TYR A 20 -14.37 -0.13 8.78
N LEU A 21 -15.01 1.01 9.07
CA LEU A 21 -14.97 1.60 10.41
C LEU A 21 -15.53 0.67 11.48
N LEU A 22 -16.60 -0.09 11.16
CA LEU A 22 -17.15 -1.11 12.06
C LEU A 22 -16.17 -2.24 12.35
N VAL A 23 -15.50 -2.76 11.32
CA VAL A 23 -14.48 -3.81 11.48
C VAL A 23 -13.36 -3.32 12.38
N VAL A 24 -12.88 -2.10 12.13
CA VAL A 24 -11.82 -1.47 12.92
C VAL A 24 -12.28 -1.19 14.36
N ALA A 25 -13.50 -0.65 14.54
CA ALA A 25 -14.08 -0.45 15.88
C ALA A 25 -14.30 -1.77 16.62
N GLY A 26 -14.65 -2.85 15.91
CA GLY A 26 -14.74 -4.19 16.48
C GLY A 26 -13.41 -4.69 17.03
N ALA A 27 -12.30 -4.38 16.35
CA ALA A 27 -10.97 -4.70 16.83
C ALA A 27 -10.62 -3.91 18.12
N THR A 28 -11.02 -2.62 18.21
CA THR A 28 -10.82 -1.85 19.45
C THR A 28 -11.63 -2.38 20.64
N THR A 29 -12.83 -2.95 20.40
CA THR A 29 -13.60 -3.59 21.48
C THR A 29 -12.86 -4.78 22.08
N SER A 30 -12.09 -5.50 21.27
CA SER A 30 -11.25 -6.61 21.73
C SER A 30 -10.03 -6.11 22.50
N ILE A 31 -9.35 -5.07 22.01
CA ILE A 31 -8.17 -4.48 22.66
C ILE A 31 -8.53 -3.85 24.03
N ALA A 32 -9.68 -3.17 24.11
CA ALA A 32 -10.15 -2.51 25.33
C ALA A 32 -10.85 -3.46 26.32
N ASP A 33 -10.87 -4.77 26.06
CA ASP A 33 -11.62 -5.79 26.81
C ASP A 33 -13.12 -5.45 26.99
N ALA A 34 -13.64 -4.60 26.12
CA ALA A 34 -15.01 -4.09 26.17
C ALA A 34 -16.07 -5.18 25.88
N VAL A 35 -15.63 -6.35 25.40
CA VAL A 35 -16.49 -7.54 25.22
C VAL A 35 -17.05 -7.99 26.56
N HIS A 36 -16.27 -7.89 27.64
CA HIS A 36 -16.70 -8.26 29.00
C HIS A 36 -17.52 -7.18 29.71
N ALA A 37 -17.46 -5.92 29.26
CA ALA A 37 -18.23 -4.82 29.85
C ALA A 37 -19.75 -4.94 29.57
N CYS A 38 -20.15 -5.74 28.58
CA CYS A 38 -21.57 -5.91 28.22
C CYS A 38 -21.89 -7.38 27.91
N SER A 39 -22.43 -8.05 28.92
CA SER A 39 -22.81 -9.49 28.85
C SER A 39 -24.24 -9.73 28.34
N THR A 40 -24.97 -8.69 27.95
CA THR A 40 -26.36 -8.78 27.46
C THR A 40 -26.48 -8.33 26.00
N TRP A 41 -27.51 -8.83 25.29
CA TRP A 41 -27.78 -8.48 23.91
C TRP A 41 -29.30 -8.43 23.66
N PRO A 42 -29.85 -7.47 22.90
CA PRO A 42 -29.17 -6.42 22.11
C PRO A 42 -28.74 -5.18 22.91
N THR A 43 -29.23 -4.98 24.08
CA THR A 43 -28.92 -3.83 24.96
C THR A 43 -27.85 -4.22 25.98
N CYS A 44 -27.10 -3.23 26.46
CA CYS A 44 -26.19 -3.36 27.58
C CYS A 44 -26.85 -2.75 28.83
N GLU A 45 -26.74 -3.42 29.96
CA GLU A 45 -27.19 -2.90 31.27
C GLU A 45 -26.06 -2.12 31.91
N GLY A 46 -26.42 -1.00 32.57
CA GLY A 46 -25.48 -0.14 33.31
C GLY A 46 -25.38 1.30 32.76
N PRO A 47 -24.75 2.20 33.54
CA PRO A 47 -24.59 3.60 33.18
C PRO A 47 -23.50 3.75 32.12
N ILE A 48 -23.85 4.21 30.91
CA ILE A 48 -22.92 4.45 29.83
C ILE A 48 -21.86 5.52 30.17
N LEU A 49 -22.27 6.52 30.94
CA LEU A 49 -21.41 7.58 31.43
C LEU A 49 -20.65 7.10 32.69
N GLY A 50 -19.35 6.83 32.50
CA GLY A 50 -18.44 6.38 33.58
C GLY A 50 -17.78 5.02 33.31
N ASP A 51 -18.26 4.25 32.36
CA ASP A 51 -17.64 2.98 31.91
C ASP A 51 -17.25 3.06 30.43
N VAL A 52 -15.95 3.13 30.17
CA VAL A 52 -15.40 3.26 28.81
C VAL A 52 -15.68 2.00 27.99
N GLY A 53 -15.60 0.82 28.59
CA GLY A 53 -15.89 -0.45 27.90
C GLY A 53 -17.34 -0.52 27.44
N LEU A 54 -18.28 -0.14 28.31
CA LEU A 54 -19.70 -0.07 28.02
C LEU A 54 -20.01 0.96 26.90
N ALA A 55 -19.37 2.13 26.97
CA ALA A 55 -19.50 3.16 25.92
C ALA A 55 -19.00 2.68 24.56
N ILE A 56 -17.88 1.98 24.51
CA ILE A 56 -17.34 1.37 23.28
C ILE A 56 -18.31 0.32 22.73
N ALA A 57 -18.82 -0.58 23.57
CA ALA A 57 -19.77 -1.62 23.17
C ALA A 57 -21.06 -1.03 22.58
N TRP A 58 -21.63 -0.01 23.21
CA TRP A 58 -22.80 0.71 22.72
C TRP A 58 -22.53 1.43 21.39
N THR A 59 -21.42 2.15 21.30
CA THR A 59 -21.02 2.87 20.08
C THR A 59 -20.91 1.91 18.90
N HIS A 60 -20.25 0.75 19.09
CA HIS A 60 -20.15 -0.28 18.06
C HIS A 60 -21.52 -0.79 17.58
N ARG A 61 -22.45 -1.06 18.51
CA ARG A 61 -23.80 -1.54 18.17
C ARG A 61 -24.64 -0.50 17.44
N LEU A 62 -24.59 0.76 17.90
CA LEU A 62 -25.30 1.86 17.24
C LEU A 62 -24.75 2.12 15.84
N LEU A 63 -23.43 2.10 15.70
CA LEU A 63 -22.78 2.23 14.40
C LEU A 63 -23.16 1.06 13.48
N ALA A 64 -23.21 -0.18 14.00
CA ALA A 64 -23.67 -1.34 13.25
C ALA A 64 -25.11 -1.16 12.75
N ALA A 65 -26.02 -0.68 13.57
CA ALA A 65 -27.40 -0.42 13.16
C ALA A 65 -27.45 0.66 12.06
N ALA A 66 -26.73 1.78 12.23
CA ALA A 66 -26.71 2.89 11.26
C ALA A 66 -26.12 2.45 9.90
N VAL A 67 -25.01 1.71 9.93
CA VAL A 67 -24.38 1.18 8.70
C VAL A 67 -25.28 0.13 8.03
N GLY A 68 -25.97 -0.70 8.81
CA GLY A 68 -26.95 -1.65 8.29
C GLY A 68 -28.08 -0.97 7.51
N VAL A 69 -28.65 0.10 8.07
CA VAL A 69 -29.64 0.93 7.37
C VAL A 69 -29.07 1.55 6.10
N LEU A 70 -27.81 1.99 6.12
CA LEU A 70 -27.13 2.56 4.95
C LEU A 70 -26.93 1.50 3.85
N VAL A 71 -26.53 0.28 4.19
CA VAL A 71 -26.35 -0.84 3.24
C VAL A 71 -27.69 -1.24 2.61
N VAL A 72 -28.76 -1.36 3.42
CA VAL A 72 -30.12 -1.62 2.92
C VAL A 72 -30.61 -0.48 2.02
N GLY A 73 -30.39 0.76 2.42
CA GLY A 73 -30.72 1.95 1.61
C GLY A 73 -29.97 1.98 0.28
N ALA A 74 -28.66 1.65 0.29
CA ALA A 74 -27.87 1.55 -0.93
C ALA A 74 -28.43 0.46 -1.87
N ALA A 75 -28.81 -0.70 -1.36
CA ALA A 75 -29.40 -1.77 -2.15
C ALA A 75 -30.77 -1.35 -2.75
N ALA A 76 -31.64 -0.70 -1.95
CA ALA A 76 -32.93 -0.20 -2.41
C ALA A 76 -32.77 0.85 -3.53
N VAL A 77 -31.81 1.77 -3.38
CA VAL A 77 -31.49 2.75 -4.43
C VAL A 77 -30.89 2.08 -5.67
N GLY A 78 -29.99 1.11 -5.49
CA GLY A 78 -29.41 0.34 -6.60
C GLY A 78 -30.47 -0.38 -7.44
N ILE A 79 -31.45 -1.03 -6.79
CA ILE A 79 -32.57 -1.68 -7.47
C ILE A 79 -33.43 -0.64 -8.21
N ARG A 80 -33.82 0.47 -7.55
CA ARG A 80 -34.65 1.53 -8.14
C ARG A 80 -33.98 2.26 -9.31
N THR A 81 -32.68 2.35 -9.32
CA THR A 81 -31.91 3.01 -10.38
C THR A 81 -31.49 2.05 -11.50
N GLY A 82 -31.81 0.76 -11.40
CA GLY A 82 -31.47 -0.26 -12.39
C GLY A 82 -29.95 -0.50 -12.47
N ALA A 83 -29.28 -0.58 -11.33
CA ALA A 83 -27.84 -0.89 -11.30
C ALA A 83 -27.53 -2.22 -12.01
N ARG A 84 -26.31 -2.36 -12.54
CA ARG A 84 -25.90 -3.58 -13.27
C ARG A 84 -26.05 -4.83 -12.38
N ARG A 85 -26.39 -5.99 -12.97
CA ARG A 85 -26.60 -7.26 -12.23
C ARG A 85 -25.42 -7.63 -11.33
N ARG A 86 -24.18 -7.36 -11.76
CA ARG A 86 -22.97 -7.63 -10.95
C ARG A 86 -22.96 -6.81 -9.66
N VAL A 87 -23.31 -5.51 -9.74
CA VAL A 87 -23.39 -4.62 -8.58
C VAL A 87 -24.49 -5.08 -7.62
N LEU A 88 -25.67 -5.43 -8.15
CA LEU A 88 -26.77 -5.94 -7.33
C LEU A 88 -26.45 -7.30 -6.69
N GLY A 89 -25.74 -8.19 -7.41
CA GLY A 89 -25.32 -9.48 -6.89
C GLY A 89 -24.37 -9.35 -5.69
N THR A 90 -23.39 -8.47 -5.76
CA THR A 90 -22.47 -8.24 -4.62
C THR A 90 -23.15 -7.52 -3.46
N LEU A 91 -24.06 -6.60 -3.73
CA LEU A 91 -24.90 -6.01 -2.69
C LEU A 91 -25.81 -7.06 -2.01
N ALA A 92 -26.34 -7.99 -2.77
CA ALA A 92 -27.12 -9.12 -2.19
C ALA A 92 -26.25 -9.97 -1.26
N VAL A 93 -25.01 -10.27 -1.64
CA VAL A 93 -24.04 -10.95 -0.75
C VAL A 93 -23.82 -10.17 0.54
N ALA A 94 -23.56 -8.85 0.46
CA ALA A 94 -23.40 -8.02 1.63
C ALA A 94 -24.66 -8.03 2.53
N LEU A 95 -25.88 -7.96 1.95
CA LEU A 95 -27.14 -7.99 2.66
C LEU A 95 -27.39 -9.32 3.36
N VAL A 96 -27.04 -10.45 2.73
CA VAL A 96 -27.21 -11.79 3.32
C VAL A 96 -26.19 -12.02 4.46
N LEU A 97 -24.97 -11.55 4.29
CA LEU A 97 -23.94 -11.69 5.31
C LEU A 97 -24.16 -10.75 6.51
N TYR A 98 -24.88 -9.62 6.32
CA TYR A 98 -25.07 -8.62 7.39
C TYR A 98 -25.81 -9.19 8.62
N PRO A 99 -26.97 -9.90 8.51
CA PRO A 99 -27.62 -10.55 9.64
C PRO A 99 -26.76 -11.69 10.24
N VAL A 100 -25.98 -12.41 9.43
CA VAL A 100 -25.01 -13.39 9.93
C VAL A 100 -23.96 -12.72 10.80
N GLN A 101 -23.45 -11.56 10.37
CA GLN A 101 -22.51 -10.74 11.13
C GLN A 101 -23.09 -10.29 12.47
N ILE A 102 -24.36 -9.86 12.50
CA ILE A 102 -25.06 -9.48 13.74
C ILE A 102 -25.19 -10.68 14.68
N ALA A 103 -25.58 -11.84 14.15
CA ALA A 103 -25.70 -13.08 14.95
C ALA A 103 -24.35 -13.50 15.54
N LEU A 104 -23.27 -13.49 14.74
CA LEU A 104 -21.93 -13.79 15.21
C LEU A 104 -21.47 -12.80 16.30
N GLY A 105 -21.78 -11.50 16.14
CA GLY A 105 -21.50 -10.49 17.15
C GLY A 105 -22.26 -10.71 18.45
N ALA A 106 -23.52 -11.16 18.36
CA ALA A 106 -24.31 -11.57 19.53
C ALA A 106 -23.67 -12.78 20.25
N PHE A 107 -23.24 -13.78 19.51
CA PHE A 107 -22.54 -14.94 20.09
C PHE A 107 -21.24 -14.55 20.78
N VAL A 108 -20.44 -13.65 20.19
CA VAL A 108 -19.22 -13.12 20.81
C VAL A 108 -19.54 -12.38 22.13
N ALA A 109 -20.58 -11.53 22.12
CA ALA A 109 -20.98 -10.78 23.31
C ALA A 109 -21.48 -11.69 24.46
N LEU A 110 -22.17 -12.78 24.14
CA LEU A 110 -22.75 -13.68 25.14
C LEU A 110 -21.77 -14.76 25.65
N ASN A 111 -20.80 -15.18 24.83
CA ASN A 111 -19.91 -16.32 25.14
C ASN A 111 -18.43 -15.91 25.32
N GLY A 112 -18.10 -14.65 25.10
CA GLY A 112 -16.74 -14.13 25.26
C GLY A 112 -15.76 -14.50 24.13
N ALA A 113 -14.51 -14.04 24.28
CA ALA A 113 -13.46 -14.14 23.26
C ALA A 113 -12.81 -15.54 23.13
N GLY A 114 -13.01 -16.43 24.11
CA GLY A 114 -12.39 -17.78 24.15
C GLY A 114 -12.97 -18.80 23.17
N THR A 115 -13.82 -18.38 22.24
CA THR A 115 -14.52 -19.23 21.24
C THR A 115 -14.01 -18.95 19.82
N PRO A 116 -14.33 -19.75 18.80
CA PRO A 116 -13.97 -19.45 17.41
C PRO A 116 -14.79 -18.31 16.78
N PHE A 117 -15.83 -17.81 17.48
CA PHE A 117 -16.74 -16.79 16.95
C PHE A 117 -16.09 -15.43 16.65
N PRO A 118 -15.12 -14.91 17.44
CA PRO A 118 -14.44 -13.66 17.09
C PRO A 118 -13.77 -13.67 15.71
N GLY A 119 -13.07 -14.77 15.38
CA GLY A 119 -12.46 -14.95 14.06
C GLY A 119 -13.51 -15.03 12.93
N ALA A 120 -14.61 -15.76 13.15
CA ALA A 120 -15.71 -15.85 12.19
C ALA A 120 -16.42 -14.49 12.02
N HIS A 121 -16.61 -13.74 13.10
CA HIS A 121 -17.18 -12.40 13.08
C HIS A 121 -16.29 -11.44 12.27
N LEU A 122 -14.98 -11.43 12.51
CA LEU A 122 -14.04 -10.62 11.73
C LEU A 122 -14.06 -11.00 10.24
N ALA A 123 -13.96 -12.31 9.93
CA ALA A 123 -13.95 -12.80 8.56
C ALA A 123 -15.23 -12.42 7.80
N THR A 124 -16.40 -12.51 8.43
CA THR A 124 -17.68 -12.12 7.84
C THR A 124 -17.75 -10.60 7.60
N GLY A 125 -17.28 -9.79 8.56
CA GLY A 125 -17.19 -8.33 8.37
C GLY A 125 -16.28 -7.95 7.20
N MET A 126 -15.14 -8.60 7.06
CA MET A 126 -14.23 -8.42 5.92
C MET A 126 -14.87 -8.85 4.60
N ALA A 127 -15.63 -9.94 4.58
CA ALA A 127 -16.36 -10.40 3.39
C ALA A 127 -17.44 -9.38 2.96
N ILE A 128 -18.19 -8.80 3.90
CA ILE A 128 -19.14 -7.72 3.64
C ILE A 128 -18.42 -6.51 3.04
N PHE A 129 -17.30 -6.09 3.65
CA PHE A 129 -16.49 -4.99 3.14
C PHE A 129 -16.00 -5.26 1.71
N ALA A 130 -15.43 -6.43 1.45
CA ALA A 130 -14.94 -6.83 0.13
C ALA A 130 -16.06 -6.83 -0.92
N ALA A 131 -17.26 -7.31 -0.57
CA ALA A 131 -18.43 -7.28 -1.43
C ALA A 131 -18.84 -5.83 -1.78
N LEU A 132 -18.84 -4.92 -0.80
CA LEU A 132 -19.15 -3.51 -1.03
C LEU A 132 -18.09 -2.79 -1.87
N VAL A 133 -16.82 -3.10 -1.66
CA VAL A 133 -15.71 -2.58 -2.49
C VAL A 133 -15.83 -3.08 -3.93
N GLY A 134 -16.16 -4.37 -4.13
CA GLY A 134 -16.42 -4.94 -5.45
C GLY A 134 -17.59 -4.26 -6.15
N ALA A 135 -18.71 -4.07 -5.43
CA ALA A 135 -19.86 -3.33 -5.94
C ALA A 135 -19.52 -1.90 -6.32
N LEU A 136 -18.73 -1.20 -5.49
CA LEU A 136 -18.27 0.16 -5.75
C LEU A 136 -17.37 0.23 -6.99
N ALA A 137 -16.42 -0.68 -7.14
CA ALA A 137 -15.53 -0.73 -8.30
C ALA A 137 -16.31 -0.90 -9.60
N TRP A 138 -17.26 -1.84 -9.66
CA TRP A 138 -18.08 -2.06 -10.85
C TRP A 138 -19.09 -0.93 -11.11
N GLN A 139 -19.59 -0.28 -10.05
CA GLN A 139 -20.46 0.88 -10.21
C GLN A 139 -19.70 2.08 -10.76
N LEU A 140 -18.50 2.35 -10.25
CA LEU A 140 -17.62 3.40 -10.75
C LEU A 140 -17.20 3.14 -12.21
N GLU A 141 -16.84 1.90 -12.55
CA GLU A 141 -16.58 1.50 -13.93
C GLU A 141 -17.80 1.76 -14.84
N ALA A 142 -19.01 1.43 -14.37
CA ALA A 142 -20.23 1.64 -15.13
C ALA A 142 -20.57 3.13 -15.36
N GLU A 143 -20.21 4.00 -14.42
CA GLU A 143 -20.46 5.44 -14.49
C GLU A 143 -19.40 6.22 -15.26
N THR A 144 -18.16 5.74 -15.21
CA THR A 144 -16.99 6.50 -15.66
C THR A 144 -16.19 5.82 -16.76
N GLY A 145 -16.53 4.59 -17.13
CA GLY A 145 -15.96 3.93 -18.30
C GLY A 145 -16.42 4.59 -19.59
N THR A 146 -15.51 4.67 -20.55
CA THR A 146 -15.82 5.09 -21.92
C THR A 146 -15.50 3.91 -22.83
N ASP A 147 -16.37 3.66 -23.80
CA ASP A 147 -16.15 2.60 -24.81
C ASP A 147 -14.98 2.95 -25.77
N ASP A 148 -14.46 4.20 -25.69
CA ASP A 148 -13.48 4.77 -26.62
C ASP A 148 -12.05 4.79 -26.04
N GLU A 149 -11.76 4.05 -24.97
CA GLU A 149 -10.38 3.94 -24.45
C GLU A 149 -9.54 3.03 -25.36
N THR A 150 -9.10 3.56 -26.50
CA THR A 150 -8.11 2.90 -27.33
C THR A 150 -6.76 2.81 -26.58
N PRO A 151 -6.07 1.67 -26.64
CA PRO A 151 -4.70 1.57 -26.16
C PRO A 151 -3.82 2.64 -26.81
N VAL A 152 -3.01 3.34 -26.02
CA VAL A 152 -2.16 4.45 -26.50
C VAL A 152 -1.05 3.98 -27.46
N THR A 153 -0.88 2.67 -27.63
CA THR A 153 0.18 2.04 -28.43
C THR A 153 0.23 2.43 -29.92
N GLU A 154 -0.83 3.03 -30.47
CA GLU A 154 -0.87 3.36 -31.92
C GLU A 154 -0.50 4.82 -32.26
N THR A 155 -0.34 5.71 -31.30
CA THR A 155 -0.26 7.16 -31.60
C THR A 155 0.89 7.94 -30.95
N VAL A 156 1.75 7.30 -30.18
CA VAL A 156 2.90 8.00 -29.59
C VAL A 156 4.09 7.86 -30.50
N GLU A 157 4.40 8.93 -31.25
CA GLU A 157 5.69 9.06 -31.91
C GLU A 157 6.80 8.97 -30.86
N VAL A 158 7.61 7.91 -30.97
CA VAL A 158 8.81 7.79 -30.14
C VAL A 158 9.82 8.77 -30.72
N PRO A 159 10.23 9.83 -29.97
CA PRO A 159 11.22 10.77 -30.48
C PRO A 159 12.49 10.00 -30.85
N GLU A 160 13.01 10.24 -32.05
CA GLU A 160 14.39 9.88 -32.37
C GLU A 160 15.30 10.69 -31.44
N VAL A 161 15.93 10.00 -30.50
CA VAL A 161 16.89 10.61 -29.58
C VAL A 161 18.22 10.68 -30.32
N ASP A 162 18.63 11.90 -30.68
CA ASP A 162 19.96 12.14 -31.22
C ASP A 162 21.00 11.85 -30.13
N ASP A 163 21.84 10.83 -30.36
CA ASP A 163 22.81 10.35 -29.36
C ASP A 163 24.00 11.32 -29.17
N ASP A 164 24.10 12.38 -29.96
CA ASP A 164 25.32 13.18 -30.09
C ASP A 164 25.33 14.53 -29.33
N GLU A 165 24.25 14.98 -28.73
CA GLU A 165 24.27 16.24 -27.96
C GLU A 165 24.15 16.04 -26.44
N PRO A 166 25.21 16.32 -25.67
CA PRO A 166 25.10 16.42 -24.21
C PRO A 166 24.37 17.71 -23.87
N GLU A 167 23.11 17.64 -23.44
CA GLU A 167 22.38 18.75 -22.85
C GLU A 167 22.97 19.11 -21.48
N GLY A 168 23.93 20.00 -21.48
CA GLY A 168 24.54 20.58 -20.28
C GLY A 168 25.80 21.38 -20.62
N PRO A 169 26.19 22.37 -19.82
CA PRO A 169 27.45 23.05 -20.05
C PRO A 169 28.58 22.02 -20.02
N PRO A 170 29.49 22.06 -20.99
CA PRO A 170 30.57 21.08 -21.10
C PRO A 170 31.34 21.05 -19.76
N ILE A 171 31.45 19.84 -19.17
CA ILE A 171 32.10 19.62 -17.87
C ILE A 171 33.51 20.25 -17.81
N GLY A 172 34.14 20.51 -18.96
CA GLY A 172 35.41 21.16 -19.10
C GLY A 172 35.43 22.65 -18.71
N ALA A 173 34.28 23.34 -18.65
CA ALA A 173 34.16 24.76 -18.29
C ALA A 173 33.98 24.99 -16.79
N LEU A 174 33.73 23.94 -15.98
CA LEU A 174 33.54 24.04 -14.54
C LEU A 174 34.88 24.11 -13.78
N SER A 175 34.92 24.87 -12.70
CA SER A 175 36.05 24.83 -11.74
C SER A 175 36.18 23.45 -11.11
N THR A 176 37.36 23.09 -10.62
CA THR A 176 37.61 21.78 -10.00
C THR A 176 36.63 21.45 -8.84
N ARG A 177 36.26 22.47 -8.04
CA ARG A 177 35.30 22.30 -6.94
C ARG A 177 33.89 22.03 -7.45
N GLU A 178 33.44 22.75 -8.47
CA GLU A 178 32.14 22.55 -9.10
C GLU A 178 32.04 21.17 -9.74
N ARG A 179 33.10 20.69 -10.39
CA ARG A 179 33.17 19.34 -10.96
C ARG A 179 33.05 18.26 -9.88
N ILE A 180 33.78 18.39 -8.77
CA ILE A 180 33.72 17.41 -7.66
C ILE A 180 32.30 17.41 -7.08
N THR A 181 31.71 18.58 -6.83
CA THR A 181 30.35 18.69 -6.26
C THR A 181 29.30 18.12 -7.20
N ALA A 182 29.36 18.43 -8.50
CA ALA A 182 28.43 17.93 -9.51
C ALA A 182 28.55 16.38 -9.63
N THR A 183 29.77 15.85 -9.65
CA THR A 183 30.01 14.41 -9.70
C THR A 183 29.49 13.70 -8.44
N ALA A 184 29.76 14.22 -7.26
CA ALA A 184 29.26 13.67 -6.01
C ALA A 184 27.72 13.69 -5.96
N PHE A 185 27.10 14.78 -6.42
CA PHE A 185 25.65 14.89 -6.51
C PHE A 185 25.06 13.94 -7.55
N ALA A 186 25.73 13.70 -8.68
CA ALA A 186 25.31 12.71 -9.66
C ALA A 186 25.31 11.30 -9.07
N TYR A 187 26.35 10.89 -8.33
CA TYR A 187 26.37 9.60 -7.60
C TYR A 187 25.26 9.52 -6.56
N PHE A 188 25.01 10.61 -5.82
CA PHE A 188 23.90 10.65 -4.85
C PHE A 188 22.54 10.47 -5.55
N ARG A 189 22.31 11.08 -6.71
CA ARG A 189 21.08 10.90 -7.52
C ARG A 189 20.88 9.45 -7.97
N LEU A 190 21.95 8.69 -8.29
CA LEU A 190 21.86 7.29 -8.66
C LEU A 190 21.24 6.43 -7.56
N THR A 191 21.46 6.78 -6.29
CA THR A 191 20.97 6.00 -5.14
C THR A 191 19.46 6.14 -4.88
N LYS A 192 18.75 6.99 -5.62
CA LYS A 192 17.31 7.26 -5.45
C LYS A 192 16.90 7.66 -4.02
N PRO A 193 17.48 8.69 -3.42
CA PRO A 193 17.31 9.04 -2.01
C PRO A 193 15.85 9.29 -1.60
N ARG A 194 15.00 9.74 -2.53
CA ARG A 194 13.56 9.96 -2.29
C ARG A 194 12.79 8.67 -1.95
N LEU A 195 13.29 7.49 -2.32
CA LEU A 195 12.66 6.21 -2.00
C LEU A 195 13.16 5.64 -0.67
N MET A 196 14.37 6.02 -0.25
CA MET A 196 15.05 5.41 0.90
C MET A 196 14.26 5.58 2.20
N TRP A 197 13.73 6.79 2.46
CA TRP A 197 13.06 7.08 3.73
C TRP A 197 11.86 6.17 3.98
N LEU A 198 11.02 5.92 2.96
CA LEU A 198 9.83 5.07 3.10
C LEU A 198 10.21 3.60 3.26
N LEU A 199 11.18 3.10 2.48
CA LEU A 199 11.64 1.71 2.58
C LEU A 199 12.39 1.44 3.90
N CYS A 200 13.15 2.42 4.41
CA CYS A 200 13.72 2.34 5.75
C CYS A 200 12.64 2.33 6.83
N LEU A 201 11.57 3.11 6.66
CA LEU A 201 10.43 3.11 7.59
C LEU A 201 9.68 1.76 7.55
N VAL A 202 9.55 1.12 6.38
CA VAL A 202 9.00 -0.24 6.26
C VAL A 202 9.84 -1.24 7.05
N ALA A 203 11.18 -1.20 6.90
CA ALA A 203 12.07 -2.08 7.67
C ALA A 203 12.02 -1.78 9.17
N ALA A 204 11.98 -0.49 9.56
CA ALA A 204 11.84 -0.07 10.95
C ALA A 204 10.53 -0.56 11.58
N ALA A 205 9.42 -0.48 10.85
CA ALA A 205 8.12 -1.01 11.30
C ALA A 205 8.18 -2.54 11.46
N GLY A 206 8.86 -3.25 10.54
CA GLY A 206 9.10 -4.69 10.67
C GLY A 206 9.92 -5.04 11.91
N MET A 207 10.98 -4.29 12.21
CA MET A 207 11.81 -4.48 13.42
C MET A 207 11.03 -4.16 14.71
N ALA A 208 10.29 -3.06 14.74
CA ALA A 208 9.52 -2.67 15.90
C ALA A 208 8.42 -3.70 16.21
N LEU A 209 7.68 -4.13 15.18
CA LEU A 209 6.66 -5.17 15.32
C LEU A 209 7.25 -6.50 15.79
N ALA A 210 8.40 -6.89 15.27
CA ALA A 210 9.13 -8.09 15.69
C ALA A 210 9.57 -8.00 17.15
N ALA A 211 10.10 -6.85 17.58
CA ALA A 211 10.50 -6.62 18.95
C ALA A 211 9.34 -6.75 19.92
N ALA A 212 8.17 -6.16 19.60
CA ALA A 212 6.96 -6.32 20.39
C ALA A 212 6.45 -7.79 20.44
N HIS A 213 6.59 -8.50 19.32
CA HIS A 213 6.17 -9.91 19.23
C HIS A 213 7.01 -10.84 20.09
N VAL A 214 8.33 -10.62 20.18
CA VAL A 214 9.25 -11.42 20.98
C VAL A 214 9.49 -10.84 22.38
N ALA A 215 8.87 -9.71 22.72
CA ALA A 215 9.05 -9.06 24.01
C ALA A 215 8.66 -10.01 25.16
N GLY A 216 9.57 -10.14 26.13
CA GLY A 216 9.39 -10.95 27.32
C GLY A 216 10.55 -10.77 28.28
N PRO A 217 10.46 -11.26 29.53
CA PRO A 217 11.49 -11.09 30.55
C PRO A 217 12.87 -11.61 30.17
N ALA A 218 12.91 -12.51 29.17
CA ALA A 218 14.14 -13.14 28.68
C ALA A 218 14.69 -12.51 27.40
N ASN A 219 13.97 -11.58 26.76
CA ASN A 219 14.40 -10.99 25.51
C ASN A 219 14.88 -9.54 25.73
N PRO A 220 16.12 -9.23 25.32
CA PRO A 220 16.64 -7.87 25.41
C PRO A 220 15.88 -6.95 24.45
N SER A 221 15.78 -5.67 24.85
CA SER A 221 15.34 -4.58 23.98
C SER A 221 16.06 -4.63 22.63
N LEU A 222 15.39 -4.21 21.56
CA LEU A 222 15.93 -4.14 20.20
C LEU A 222 17.33 -3.49 20.20
N ALA A 223 18.36 -4.27 19.87
CA ALA A 223 19.74 -3.80 19.95
C ALA A 223 20.01 -2.70 18.93
N THR A 224 20.65 -1.61 19.37
CA THR A 224 21.04 -0.49 18.50
C THR A 224 21.89 -0.95 17.30
N SER A 225 22.77 -1.93 17.51
CA SER A 225 23.57 -2.52 16.44
C SER A 225 22.70 -3.17 15.35
N THR A 226 21.67 -3.94 15.74
CA THR A 226 20.72 -4.55 14.80
C THR A 226 20.01 -3.48 13.98
N ILE A 227 19.55 -2.39 14.61
CA ILE A 227 18.92 -1.27 13.91
C ILE A 227 19.86 -0.65 12.89
N LEU A 228 21.07 -0.28 13.32
CA LEU A 228 22.03 0.42 12.46
C LEU A 228 22.51 -0.46 11.29
N LEU A 229 22.80 -1.74 11.56
CA LEU A 229 23.24 -2.68 10.53
C LEU A 229 22.11 -2.97 9.52
N THR A 230 20.88 -3.15 9.98
CA THR A 230 19.74 -3.44 9.11
C THR A 230 19.35 -2.22 8.27
N LEU A 231 19.22 -1.04 8.87
CA LEU A 231 18.85 0.18 8.12
C LEU A 231 20.02 0.64 7.23
N GLY A 232 21.25 0.59 7.72
CA GLY A 232 22.44 0.90 6.92
C GLY A 232 22.60 -0.03 5.72
N GLY A 233 22.45 -1.34 5.94
CA GLY A 233 22.41 -2.34 4.86
C GLY A 233 21.29 -2.06 3.86
N GLY A 234 20.10 -1.70 4.35
CA GLY A 234 18.95 -1.32 3.54
C GLY A 234 19.20 -0.11 2.65
N VAL A 235 19.75 0.98 3.22
CA VAL A 235 20.12 2.18 2.45
C VAL A 235 21.09 1.85 1.33
N LEU A 236 22.11 1.03 1.62
CA LEU A 236 23.10 0.62 0.61
C LEU A 236 22.46 -0.31 -0.46
N ALA A 237 21.57 -1.24 -0.07
CA ALA A 237 20.86 -2.12 -1.00
C ALA A 237 19.97 -1.32 -1.97
N ILE A 238 19.23 -0.33 -1.44
CA ILE A 238 18.39 0.57 -2.26
C ILE A 238 19.28 1.40 -3.20
N GLY A 239 20.39 1.90 -2.69
CA GLY A 239 21.39 2.64 -3.47
C GLY A 239 21.97 1.81 -4.62
N ALA A 240 22.36 0.57 -4.34
CA ALA A 240 22.84 -0.39 -5.35
C ALA A 240 21.78 -0.64 -6.42
N SER A 241 20.55 -1.01 -6.00
CA SER A 241 19.43 -1.31 -6.89
C SER A 241 19.02 -0.10 -7.73
N GLY A 242 19.02 1.10 -7.11
CA GLY A 242 18.78 2.36 -7.81
C GLY A 242 19.82 2.62 -8.89
N THR A 243 21.09 2.44 -8.56
CA THR A 243 22.23 2.62 -9.49
C THR A 243 22.15 1.66 -10.66
N PHE A 244 21.91 0.36 -10.40
CA PHE A 244 21.73 -0.62 -11.47
C PHE A 244 20.53 -0.28 -12.38
N ASN A 245 19.41 0.16 -11.81
CA ASN A 245 18.25 0.56 -12.61
C ASN A 245 18.57 1.74 -13.55
N HIS A 246 19.31 2.77 -13.09
CA HIS A 246 19.75 3.87 -13.95
C HIS A 246 20.66 3.41 -15.10
N VAL A 247 21.50 2.40 -14.86
CA VAL A 247 22.38 1.83 -15.90
C VAL A 247 21.57 1.01 -16.91
N LEU A 248 20.67 0.17 -16.41
CA LEU A 248 19.89 -0.77 -17.21
C LEU A 248 18.80 -0.08 -18.05
N GLU A 249 18.24 1.02 -17.57
CA GLU A 249 17.18 1.78 -18.25
C GLU A 249 17.70 3.00 -19.02
N ARG A 250 19.02 3.25 -19.10
CA ARG A 250 19.61 4.51 -19.61
C ARG A 250 19.06 4.93 -20.98
N ASP A 251 18.89 3.99 -21.91
CA ASP A 251 18.47 4.27 -23.27
C ASP A 251 16.95 4.52 -23.37
N ILE A 252 16.19 3.95 -22.43
CA ILE A 252 14.75 4.19 -22.27
C ILE A 252 14.53 5.50 -21.54
N ASP A 253 15.34 5.80 -20.52
CA ASP A 253 15.24 7.01 -19.72
C ASP A 253 15.34 8.29 -20.58
N LYS A 254 16.14 8.27 -21.64
CA LYS A 254 16.26 9.38 -22.60
C LYS A 254 14.93 9.73 -23.29
N ARG A 255 14.02 8.75 -23.45
CA ARG A 255 12.73 8.90 -24.16
C ARG A 255 11.60 9.39 -23.27
N MET A 256 11.83 9.44 -21.97
CA MET A 256 10.82 9.79 -20.97
C MET A 256 11.13 11.14 -20.36
N ASP A 257 10.19 12.09 -20.41
CA ASP A 257 10.39 13.46 -19.87
C ASP A 257 10.79 13.45 -18.39
N ARG A 258 10.21 12.54 -17.63
CA ARG A 258 10.47 12.39 -16.19
C ARG A 258 11.89 11.92 -15.86
N THR A 259 12.57 11.27 -16.76
CA THR A 259 13.84 10.58 -16.49
C THR A 259 14.98 10.95 -17.43
N SER A 260 14.75 11.77 -18.45
CA SER A 260 15.74 12.23 -19.43
C SER A 260 16.91 12.97 -18.77
N ASP A 261 16.68 13.64 -17.62
CA ASP A 261 17.70 14.36 -16.86
C ASP A 261 18.58 13.48 -15.94
N ARG A 262 18.41 12.14 -15.99
CA ARG A 262 19.16 11.20 -15.13
C ARG A 262 20.66 11.21 -15.46
N PRO A 263 21.56 11.08 -14.46
CA PRO A 263 23.00 11.21 -14.65
C PRO A 263 23.62 10.27 -15.69
N ILE A 264 23.04 9.07 -15.89
CA ILE A 264 23.53 8.14 -16.92
C ILE A 264 22.92 8.45 -18.27
N ALA A 265 21.66 8.85 -18.34
CA ALA A 265 21.00 9.23 -19.58
C ALA A 265 21.65 10.50 -20.20
N THR A 266 22.12 11.43 -19.38
CA THR A 266 22.80 12.68 -19.79
C THR A 266 24.34 12.56 -19.82
N HIS A 267 24.89 11.35 -19.78
CA HIS A 267 26.34 11.09 -19.82
C HIS A 267 27.20 11.82 -18.74
N GLN A 268 26.58 12.30 -17.64
CA GLN A 268 27.30 12.93 -16.52
C GLN A 268 28.28 11.96 -15.83
N LEU A 269 27.96 10.66 -15.84
CA LEU A 269 28.79 9.61 -15.26
C LEU A 269 29.01 8.47 -16.25
N PRO A 270 30.26 7.97 -16.39
CA PRO A 270 30.54 6.78 -17.17
C PRO A 270 29.83 5.55 -16.60
N VAL A 271 29.21 4.76 -17.46
CA VAL A 271 28.50 3.50 -17.09
C VAL A 271 29.37 2.57 -16.25
N ARG A 272 30.65 2.41 -16.63
CA ARG A 272 31.60 1.58 -15.90
C ARG A 272 31.76 2.02 -14.44
N ASN A 273 31.83 3.32 -14.20
CA ASN A 273 32.01 3.88 -12.85
C ASN A 273 30.71 3.71 -12.03
N ALA A 274 29.55 3.89 -12.66
CA ALA A 274 28.26 3.65 -12.02
C ALA A 274 28.08 2.17 -11.65
N LEU A 275 28.46 1.24 -12.52
CA LEU A 275 28.43 -0.19 -12.23
C LEU A 275 29.36 -0.55 -11.06
N ALA A 276 30.62 -0.06 -11.07
CA ALA A 276 31.55 -0.27 -9.97
C ALA A 276 31.01 0.28 -8.63
N PHE A 277 30.39 1.46 -8.66
CA PHE A 277 29.73 2.06 -7.50
C PHE A 277 28.55 1.21 -7.01
N GLY A 278 27.67 0.76 -7.90
CA GLY A 278 26.54 -0.09 -7.56
C GLY A 278 26.98 -1.42 -6.94
N ILE A 279 28.02 -2.05 -7.49
CA ILE A 279 28.61 -3.30 -6.95
C ILE A 279 29.22 -3.04 -5.56
N ALA A 280 29.95 -1.95 -5.37
CA ALA A 280 30.51 -1.59 -4.08
C ALA A 280 29.43 -1.40 -3.01
N LEU A 281 28.32 -0.69 -3.35
CA LEU A 281 27.17 -0.55 -2.48
C LEU A 281 26.51 -1.91 -2.15
N ALA A 282 26.35 -2.79 -3.15
CA ALA A 282 25.76 -4.11 -2.95
C ALA A 282 26.62 -4.97 -2.02
N VAL A 283 27.93 -5.02 -2.24
CA VAL A 283 28.87 -5.77 -1.37
C VAL A 283 28.85 -5.23 0.05
N ALA A 284 28.92 -3.91 0.23
CA ALA A 284 28.85 -3.29 1.54
C ALA A 284 27.52 -3.55 2.24
N SER A 285 26.39 -3.49 1.51
CA SER A 285 25.07 -3.83 2.03
C SER A 285 25.02 -5.26 2.55
N LEU A 286 25.48 -6.23 1.75
CA LEU A 286 25.49 -7.65 2.13
C LEU A 286 26.41 -7.92 3.31
N ALA A 287 27.55 -7.21 3.40
CA ALA A 287 28.46 -7.31 4.54
C ALA A 287 27.80 -6.81 5.85
N LEU A 288 27.00 -5.74 5.79
CA LEU A 288 26.23 -5.27 6.96
C LEU A 288 25.11 -6.26 7.32
N PHE A 289 24.36 -6.75 6.36
CA PHE A 289 23.29 -7.70 6.59
C PHE A 289 23.81 -9.04 7.13
N TRP A 290 24.97 -9.49 6.67
CA TRP A 290 25.61 -10.72 7.17
C TRP A 290 25.97 -10.64 8.66
N GLN A 291 26.34 -9.45 9.15
CA GLN A 291 26.59 -9.23 10.57
C GLN A 291 25.32 -9.32 11.43
N VAL A 292 24.13 -9.16 10.82
CA VAL A 292 22.86 -9.39 11.51
C VAL A 292 22.56 -10.89 11.55
N ASN A 293 22.34 -11.51 10.39
CA ASN A 293 22.26 -12.96 10.20
C ASN A 293 22.27 -13.33 8.71
N ALA A 294 22.48 -14.61 8.41
CA ALA A 294 22.55 -15.12 7.04
C ALA A 294 21.22 -14.97 6.26
N ILE A 295 20.07 -15.07 6.94
CA ILE A 295 18.74 -14.95 6.28
C ILE A 295 18.52 -13.50 5.84
N VAL A 296 18.87 -12.52 6.66
CA VAL A 296 18.82 -11.09 6.32
C VAL A 296 19.71 -10.78 5.11
N ALA A 297 20.92 -11.35 5.07
CA ALA A 297 21.82 -11.21 3.93
C ALA A 297 21.24 -11.83 2.65
N ALA A 298 20.64 -13.01 2.76
CA ALA A 298 19.96 -13.67 1.64
C ALA A 298 18.74 -12.86 1.14
N LEU A 299 17.94 -12.31 2.03
CA LEU A 299 16.82 -11.42 1.68
C LEU A 299 17.31 -10.12 1.03
N GLY A 300 18.40 -9.54 1.52
CA GLY A 300 19.04 -8.36 0.93
C GLY A 300 19.53 -8.62 -0.50
N LEU A 301 20.21 -9.76 -0.72
CA LEU A 301 20.62 -10.19 -2.06
C LEU A 301 19.39 -10.42 -2.96
N ALA A 302 18.37 -11.11 -2.45
CA ALA A 302 17.11 -11.33 -3.19
C ALA A 302 16.45 -9.99 -3.57
N ALA A 303 16.45 -8.99 -2.68
CA ALA A 303 15.89 -7.67 -2.97
C ALA A 303 16.65 -6.95 -4.10
N ILE A 304 17.99 -6.96 -4.05
CA ILE A 304 18.81 -6.36 -5.10
C ILE A 304 18.60 -7.06 -6.44
N LEU A 305 18.63 -8.38 -6.48
CA LEU A 305 18.46 -9.17 -7.70
C LEU A 305 17.02 -9.06 -8.25
N PHE A 306 16.02 -9.16 -7.37
CA PHE A 306 14.64 -9.06 -7.81
C PHE A 306 14.34 -7.70 -8.42
N TYR A 307 14.76 -6.60 -7.78
CA TYR A 307 14.53 -5.27 -8.32
C TYR A 307 15.32 -5.01 -9.60
N SER A 308 16.62 -5.35 -9.62
CA SER A 308 17.50 -5.00 -10.74
C SER A 308 17.32 -5.92 -11.94
N VAL A 309 17.15 -7.23 -11.72
CA VAL A 309 17.06 -8.22 -12.80
C VAL A 309 15.60 -8.56 -13.09
N VAL A 310 14.88 -9.10 -12.09
CA VAL A 310 13.53 -9.62 -12.34
C VAL A 310 12.57 -8.47 -12.71
N TYR A 311 12.52 -7.42 -11.88
CA TYR A 311 11.61 -6.31 -12.15
C TYR A 311 12.06 -5.46 -13.33
N THR A 312 13.32 -4.94 -13.31
CA THR A 312 13.76 -3.95 -14.31
C THR A 312 13.95 -4.55 -15.70
N LEU A 313 14.58 -5.74 -15.82
CA LEU A 313 14.88 -6.32 -17.13
C LEU A 313 13.78 -7.25 -17.65
N VAL A 314 13.07 -7.97 -16.74
CA VAL A 314 12.12 -8.99 -17.18
C VAL A 314 10.69 -8.49 -17.10
N LEU A 315 10.23 -8.01 -15.93
CA LEU A 315 8.80 -7.69 -15.75
C LEU A 315 8.42 -6.38 -16.42
N LYS A 316 9.18 -5.31 -16.15
CA LYS A 316 8.80 -3.95 -16.53
C LYS A 316 8.65 -3.77 -18.05
N PRO A 317 9.51 -4.31 -18.92
CA PRO A 317 9.35 -4.19 -20.37
C PRO A 317 8.38 -5.20 -21.00
N ASN A 318 8.03 -6.30 -20.30
CA ASN A 318 7.37 -7.43 -20.96
C ASN A 318 5.96 -7.75 -20.48
N THR A 319 5.49 -7.17 -19.37
CA THR A 319 4.18 -7.55 -18.84
C THR A 319 3.43 -6.40 -18.20
N VAL A 320 2.12 -6.37 -18.40
CA VAL A 320 1.18 -5.47 -17.72
C VAL A 320 1.16 -5.72 -16.20
N GLN A 321 1.51 -6.93 -15.75
CA GLN A 321 1.58 -7.30 -14.33
C GLN A 321 2.85 -6.82 -13.63
N ASN A 322 3.71 -6.06 -14.33
CA ASN A 322 4.97 -5.55 -13.78
C ASN A 322 4.80 -4.83 -12.43
N THR A 323 3.74 -4.04 -12.29
CA THR A 323 3.45 -3.29 -11.05
C THR A 323 3.04 -4.22 -9.91
N VAL A 324 2.19 -5.22 -10.19
CA VAL A 324 1.71 -6.17 -9.17
C VAL A 324 2.86 -7.04 -8.69
N ILE A 325 3.51 -7.75 -9.62
CA ILE A 325 4.62 -8.65 -9.28
C ILE A 325 5.81 -7.85 -8.72
N GLY A 326 6.07 -6.67 -9.30
CA GLY A 326 7.10 -5.74 -8.83
C GLY A 326 6.90 -5.25 -7.39
N GLY A 327 5.65 -5.26 -6.89
CA GLY A 327 5.31 -4.98 -5.50
C GLY A 327 6.03 -5.86 -4.48
N PHE A 328 6.46 -7.05 -4.89
CA PHE A 328 7.28 -7.93 -4.06
C PHE A 328 8.60 -7.29 -3.63
N ALA A 329 9.25 -6.52 -4.51
CA ALA A 329 10.47 -5.78 -4.14
C ALA A 329 10.22 -4.80 -2.99
N GLY A 330 9.08 -4.11 -3.00
CA GLY A 330 8.67 -3.16 -1.95
C GLY A 330 8.31 -3.84 -0.62
N SER A 331 7.92 -5.10 -0.63
CA SER A 331 7.56 -5.86 0.58
C SER A 331 8.76 -6.48 1.30
N LEU A 332 9.88 -6.71 0.61
CA LEU A 332 11.08 -7.32 1.19
C LEU A 332 11.67 -6.56 2.39
N PRO A 333 11.71 -5.21 2.43
CA PRO A 333 12.18 -4.50 3.61
C PRO A 333 11.41 -4.83 4.89
N ALA A 334 10.09 -5.12 4.82
CA ALA A 334 9.31 -5.56 5.97
C ALA A 334 9.82 -6.89 6.53
N LEU A 335 10.09 -7.86 5.64
CA LEU A 335 10.64 -9.15 6.01
C LEU A 335 12.08 -9.03 6.52
N ILE A 336 12.92 -8.20 5.89
CA ILE A 336 14.27 -7.93 6.34
C ILE A 336 14.24 -7.38 7.78
N GLY A 337 13.39 -6.40 8.05
CA GLY A 337 13.24 -5.83 9.40
C GLY A 337 12.72 -6.85 10.41
N TRP A 338 11.74 -7.66 10.06
CA TRP A 338 11.21 -8.72 10.92
C TRP A 338 12.26 -9.78 11.25
N VAL A 339 12.89 -10.37 10.22
CA VAL A 339 13.90 -11.43 10.37
C VAL A 339 15.18 -10.95 11.04
N ALA A 340 15.49 -9.65 10.94
CA ALA A 340 16.64 -9.07 11.64
C ALA A 340 16.51 -9.18 13.17
N VAL A 341 15.30 -9.25 13.69
CA VAL A 341 15.02 -9.36 15.13
C VAL A 341 14.71 -10.79 15.56
N THR A 342 13.84 -11.48 14.78
CA THR A 342 13.36 -12.82 15.16
C THR A 342 14.23 -13.96 14.65
N GLY A 343 14.99 -13.75 13.58
CA GLY A 343 15.74 -14.81 12.90
C GLY A 343 14.87 -15.78 12.09
N SER A 344 13.53 -15.58 12.05
CA SER A 344 12.56 -16.48 11.44
C SER A 344 11.49 -15.73 10.63
N PHE A 345 10.70 -16.49 9.86
CA PHE A 345 9.51 -15.99 9.17
C PHE A 345 8.28 -16.36 9.98
N ASP A 346 7.53 -15.35 10.43
CA ASP A 346 6.33 -15.54 11.22
C ASP A 346 5.15 -14.77 10.62
N LEU A 347 3.95 -15.14 11.02
CA LEU A 347 2.71 -14.59 10.45
C LEU A 347 2.61 -13.06 10.51
N PRO A 348 2.97 -12.36 11.60
CA PRO A 348 2.89 -10.90 11.62
C PRO A 348 3.84 -10.21 10.64
N GLY A 349 5.07 -10.73 10.49
CA GLY A 349 6.03 -10.21 9.50
C GLY A 349 5.56 -10.43 8.06
N LEU A 350 5.01 -11.62 7.77
CA LEU A 350 4.40 -11.93 6.47
C LEU A 350 3.16 -11.06 6.19
N ALA A 351 2.34 -10.78 7.21
CA ALA A 351 1.16 -9.92 7.08
C ALA A 351 1.56 -8.47 6.76
N LEU A 352 2.60 -7.92 7.43
CA LEU A 352 3.12 -6.60 7.11
C LEU A 352 3.65 -6.55 5.66
N ALA A 353 4.44 -7.53 5.25
CA ALA A 353 4.90 -7.64 3.87
C ALA A 353 3.74 -7.76 2.88
N GLY A 354 2.69 -8.50 3.22
CA GLY A 354 1.47 -8.62 2.44
C GLY A 354 0.72 -7.30 2.28
N ILE A 355 0.63 -6.49 3.34
CA ILE A 355 0.05 -5.14 3.28
C ILE A 355 0.82 -4.27 2.27
N ILE A 356 2.15 -4.27 2.33
CA ILE A 356 2.99 -3.48 1.41
C ILE A 356 2.83 -3.98 -0.03
N PHE A 357 2.81 -5.30 -0.23
CA PHE A 357 2.60 -5.92 -1.53
C PHE A 357 1.26 -5.49 -2.15
N LEU A 358 0.17 -5.56 -1.40
CA LEU A 358 -1.18 -5.18 -1.86
C LEU A 358 -1.33 -3.67 -2.05
N TRP A 359 -0.68 -2.86 -1.20
CA TRP A 359 -0.66 -1.41 -1.33
C TRP A 359 0.05 -0.95 -2.59
N THR A 360 1.10 -1.65 -3.01
CA THR A 360 1.95 -1.23 -4.14
C THR A 360 1.16 -0.99 -5.43
N PRO A 361 0.28 -1.89 -5.91
CA PRO A 361 -0.51 -1.60 -7.12
C PRO A 361 -1.49 -0.44 -6.93
N ALA A 362 -2.16 -0.33 -5.77
CA ALA A 362 -3.06 0.79 -5.49
C ALA A 362 -2.34 2.15 -5.54
N HIS A 363 -1.07 2.17 -5.13
CA HIS A 363 -0.20 3.35 -5.15
C HIS A 363 0.35 3.65 -6.56
N PHE A 364 1.02 2.68 -7.18
CA PHE A 364 1.72 2.89 -8.45
C PHE A 364 0.80 3.04 -9.65
N TYR A 365 -0.39 2.48 -9.64
CA TYR A 365 -1.36 2.71 -10.71
C TYR A 365 -1.85 4.16 -10.77
N ASN A 366 -1.89 4.89 -9.64
CA ASN A 366 -2.13 6.33 -9.66
C ASN A 366 -1.01 7.08 -10.39
N LEU A 367 0.24 6.69 -10.13
CA LEU A 367 1.39 7.26 -10.83
C LEU A 367 1.42 6.89 -12.32
N ALA A 368 1.03 5.64 -12.64
CA ALA A 368 0.95 5.18 -14.02
C ALA A 368 -0.13 5.92 -14.83
N LEU A 369 -1.25 6.30 -14.19
CA LEU A 369 -2.27 7.16 -14.79
C LEU A 369 -1.72 8.58 -15.06
N ALA A 370 -1.01 9.17 -14.08
CA ALA A 370 -0.46 10.50 -14.20
C ALA A 370 0.65 10.61 -15.27
N TYR A 371 1.42 9.54 -15.49
CA TYR A 371 2.52 9.50 -16.46
C TYR A 371 2.25 8.53 -17.61
N LYS A 372 0.98 8.37 -18.01
CA LYS A 372 0.57 7.39 -19.02
C LYS A 372 1.31 7.57 -20.35
N GLU A 373 1.37 8.81 -20.85
CA GLU A 373 2.03 9.13 -22.12
C GLU A 373 3.54 8.91 -22.04
N ASP A 374 4.15 9.28 -20.92
CA ASP A 374 5.58 9.10 -20.66
C ASP A 374 5.96 7.61 -20.67
N TYR A 375 5.16 6.76 -20.04
CA TYR A 375 5.34 5.31 -20.07
C TYR A 375 5.13 4.73 -21.47
N ALA A 376 4.20 5.28 -22.24
CA ALA A 376 3.98 4.87 -23.63
C ALA A 376 5.19 5.20 -24.51
N ARG A 377 5.77 6.43 -24.39
CA ARG A 377 7.02 6.83 -25.06
C ARG A 377 8.19 5.91 -24.69
N GLY A 378 8.28 5.53 -23.43
CA GLY A 378 9.28 4.57 -22.95
C GLY A 378 9.07 3.13 -23.40
N GLY A 379 7.95 2.81 -24.06
CA GLY A 379 7.60 1.46 -24.50
C GLY A 379 7.25 0.51 -23.36
N PHE A 380 6.89 1.02 -22.18
CA PHE A 380 6.53 0.18 -21.04
C PHE A 380 5.04 -0.21 -21.08
N PRO A 381 4.70 -1.52 -21.04
CA PRO A 381 3.32 -2.00 -21.05
C PRO A 381 2.63 -1.80 -19.69
N MET A 382 2.53 -0.54 -19.23
CA MET A 382 1.82 -0.23 -18.00
C MET A 382 0.31 -0.45 -18.18
N MET A 383 -0.39 -0.74 -17.08
CA MET A 383 -1.83 -1.02 -17.09
C MET A 383 -2.65 0.04 -17.87
N PRO A 384 -2.49 1.38 -17.64
CA PRO A 384 -3.27 2.38 -18.37
C PRO A 384 -2.87 2.48 -19.85
N VAL A 385 -1.66 2.08 -20.22
CA VAL A 385 -1.19 2.09 -21.62
C VAL A 385 -1.84 0.95 -22.42
N VAL A 386 -1.91 -0.26 -21.82
CA VAL A 386 -2.33 -1.49 -22.52
C VAL A 386 -3.82 -1.82 -22.30
N ARG A 387 -4.34 -1.59 -21.10
CA ARG A 387 -5.70 -1.97 -20.67
C ARG A 387 -6.64 -0.78 -20.52
N GLY A 388 -6.12 0.43 -20.68
CA GLY A 388 -6.88 1.66 -20.54
C GLY A 388 -7.01 2.15 -19.08
N GLU A 389 -7.46 3.39 -18.95
CA GLU A 389 -7.54 4.07 -17.65
C GLU A 389 -8.67 3.55 -16.77
N THR A 390 -9.81 3.17 -17.35
CA THR A 390 -10.97 2.65 -16.61
C THR A 390 -10.63 1.35 -15.90
N GLU A 391 -9.96 0.42 -16.60
CA GLU A 391 -9.49 -0.84 -15.99
C GLU A 391 -8.47 -0.56 -14.90
N THR A 392 -7.55 0.37 -15.14
CA THR A 392 -6.55 0.78 -14.14
C THR A 392 -7.21 1.35 -12.88
N ARG A 393 -8.16 2.29 -13.02
CA ARG A 393 -8.91 2.86 -11.89
C ARG A 393 -9.67 1.79 -11.09
N LYS A 394 -10.27 0.82 -11.78
CA LYS A 394 -10.95 -0.32 -11.14
C LYS A 394 -9.97 -1.16 -10.30
N HIS A 395 -8.79 -1.46 -10.83
CA HIS A 395 -7.75 -2.20 -10.11
C HIS A 395 -7.24 -1.42 -8.88
N ILE A 396 -7.14 -0.09 -8.94
CA ILE A 396 -6.82 0.74 -7.76
C ILE A 396 -7.82 0.48 -6.63
N VAL A 397 -9.12 0.43 -6.92
CA VAL A 397 -10.16 0.15 -5.91
C VAL A 397 -10.00 -1.24 -5.32
N TYR A 398 -9.73 -2.28 -6.15
CA TYR A 398 -9.57 -3.65 -5.67
C TYR A 398 -8.35 -3.79 -4.76
N TYR A 399 -7.19 -3.27 -5.18
CA TYR A 399 -5.96 -3.37 -4.39
C TYR A 399 -6.02 -2.51 -3.12
N LEU A 400 -6.67 -1.35 -3.17
CA LEU A 400 -6.97 -0.57 -1.97
C LEU A 400 -7.84 -1.37 -0.99
N GLY A 401 -8.93 -1.96 -1.48
CA GLY A 401 -9.81 -2.79 -0.66
C GLY A 401 -9.05 -3.96 -0.02
N ALA A 402 -8.23 -4.68 -0.81
CA ALA A 402 -7.40 -5.77 -0.32
C ALA A 402 -6.36 -5.30 0.73
N THR A 403 -5.74 -4.13 0.52
CA THR A 403 -4.82 -3.51 1.49
C THR A 403 -5.53 -3.22 2.82
N LEU A 404 -6.74 -2.65 2.76
CA LEU A 404 -7.52 -2.33 3.95
C LEU A 404 -7.96 -3.60 4.70
N VAL A 405 -8.34 -4.66 3.97
CA VAL A 405 -8.62 -5.99 4.57
C VAL A 405 -7.38 -6.53 5.28
N ALA A 406 -6.23 -6.55 4.61
CA ALA A 406 -4.99 -7.03 5.21
C ALA A 406 -4.58 -6.20 6.45
N ALA A 407 -4.72 -4.88 6.39
CA ALA A 407 -4.46 -4.00 7.52
C ALA A 407 -5.42 -4.25 8.70
N GLY A 408 -6.69 -4.56 8.43
CA GLY A 408 -7.66 -4.94 9.46
C GLY A 408 -7.36 -6.31 10.08
N VAL A 409 -6.96 -7.30 9.26
CA VAL A 409 -6.53 -8.62 9.77
C VAL A 409 -5.30 -8.50 10.66
N MET A 410 -4.37 -7.59 10.34
CA MET A 410 -3.16 -7.34 11.12
C MET A 410 -3.48 -7.02 12.60
N VAL A 411 -4.57 -6.29 12.87
CA VAL A 411 -5.01 -5.98 14.25
C VAL A 411 -5.31 -7.26 15.05
N SER A 412 -5.87 -8.29 14.40
CA SER A 412 -6.27 -9.53 15.08
C SER A 412 -5.12 -10.50 15.35
N ILE A 413 -4.00 -10.34 14.66
CA ILE A 413 -2.85 -11.26 14.77
C ILE A 413 -1.63 -10.61 15.44
N THR A 414 -1.78 -9.37 15.91
CA THR A 414 -0.71 -8.61 16.59
C THR A 414 -1.26 -7.91 17.82
N SER A 415 -0.35 -7.39 18.67
CA SER A 415 -0.68 -6.55 19.83
C SER A 415 -0.77 -5.05 19.49
N LEU A 416 -0.94 -4.68 18.21
CA LEU A 416 -1.03 -3.27 17.80
C LEU A 416 -2.25 -2.58 18.44
N GLY A 417 -2.02 -1.36 18.90
CA GLY A 417 -2.97 -0.62 19.73
C GLY A 417 -3.95 0.27 18.96
N ALA A 418 -4.48 1.24 19.70
CA ALA A 418 -5.48 2.17 19.18
C ALA A 418 -4.94 3.11 18.09
N LEU A 419 -3.65 3.48 18.16
CA LEU A 419 -3.06 4.40 17.18
C LEU A 419 -3.05 3.78 15.78
N TYR A 420 -2.59 2.53 15.67
CA TYR A 420 -2.64 1.78 14.40
C TYR A 420 -4.07 1.66 13.88
N THR A 421 -4.98 1.28 14.76
CA THR A 421 -6.39 1.03 14.45
C THR A 421 -7.09 2.29 13.93
N VAL A 422 -6.95 3.42 14.63
CA VAL A 422 -7.52 4.70 14.23
C VAL A 422 -6.87 5.24 12.96
N THR A 423 -5.55 5.12 12.84
CA THR A 423 -4.80 5.59 11.66
C THR A 423 -5.25 4.84 10.40
N THR A 424 -5.33 3.51 10.45
CA THR A 424 -5.74 2.71 9.29
C THR A 424 -7.18 3.01 8.89
N ALA A 425 -8.08 3.26 9.87
CA ALA A 425 -9.47 3.61 9.60
C ALA A 425 -9.61 4.99 8.93
N LEU A 426 -9.06 6.02 9.54
CA LEU A 426 -9.23 7.40 9.07
C LEU A 426 -8.52 7.63 7.73
N LEU A 427 -7.25 7.25 7.64
CA LEU A 427 -6.49 7.48 6.41
C LEU A 427 -6.87 6.49 5.30
N GLY A 428 -7.33 5.29 5.65
CA GLY A 428 -7.94 4.38 4.68
C GLY A 428 -9.22 4.96 4.06
N ALA A 429 -10.07 5.61 4.87
CA ALA A 429 -11.25 6.32 4.38
C ALA A 429 -10.88 7.53 3.49
N VAL A 430 -9.84 8.30 3.86
CA VAL A 430 -9.32 9.41 3.05
C VAL A 430 -8.77 8.90 1.71
N PHE A 431 -8.03 7.80 1.72
CA PHE A 431 -7.49 7.22 0.49
C PHE A 431 -8.62 6.70 -0.41
N LEU A 432 -9.62 6.00 0.15
CA LEU A 432 -10.79 5.56 -0.63
C LEU A 432 -11.56 6.75 -1.21
N TRP A 433 -11.74 7.82 -0.45
CA TRP A 433 -12.37 9.05 -0.95
C TRP A 433 -11.57 9.66 -2.12
N ALA A 434 -10.25 9.73 -2.02
CA ALA A 434 -9.38 10.23 -3.09
C ALA A 434 -9.51 9.38 -4.36
N VAL A 435 -9.60 8.05 -4.23
CA VAL A 435 -9.79 7.11 -5.34
C VAL A 435 -11.18 7.27 -5.97
N VAL A 436 -12.25 7.46 -5.18
CA VAL A 436 -13.59 7.76 -5.72
C VAL A 436 -13.58 9.09 -6.49
N ARG A 437 -12.88 10.11 -6.00
CA ARG A 437 -12.71 11.37 -6.72
C ARG A 437 -11.93 11.19 -8.02
N LEU A 438 -10.87 10.37 -8.02
CA LEU A 438 -10.11 10.06 -9.23
C LEU A 438 -11.01 9.49 -10.35
N HIS A 439 -11.96 8.62 -10.02
CA HIS A 439 -12.90 8.08 -10.99
C HIS A 439 -13.82 9.16 -11.59
N ARG A 440 -14.19 10.18 -10.80
CA ARG A 440 -15.09 11.26 -11.25
C ARG A 440 -14.37 12.35 -12.03
N GLU A 441 -13.19 12.76 -11.57
CA GLU A 441 -12.45 13.88 -12.14
C GLU A 441 -11.63 13.48 -13.37
N ARG A 442 -11.07 12.27 -13.40
CA ARG A 442 -10.27 11.70 -14.52
C ARG A 442 -9.12 12.61 -14.98
N THR A 443 -8.51 13.35 -14.06
CA THR A 443 -7.43 14.27 -14.36
C THR A 443 -6.11 13.75 -13.77
N GLU A 444 -4.99 14.17 -14.37
CA GLU A 444 -3.66 13.92 -13.83
C GLU A 444 -3.52 14.43 -12.39
N GLN A 445 -4.06 15.61 -12.09
CA GLN A 445 -4.08 16.16 -10.73
C GLN A 445 -4.83 15.27 -9.74
N ALA A 446 -5.94 14.64 -10.17
CA ALA A 446 -6.66 13.68 -9.32
C ALA A 446 -5.84 12.42 -9.08
N ALA A 447 -5.09 11.94 -10.08
CA ALA A 447 -4.17 10.82 -9.93
C ALA A 447 -3.02 11.15 -8.95
N PHE A 448 -2.43 12.34 -9.03
CA PHE A 448 -1.43 12.78 -8.05
C PHE A 448 -2.01 12.94 -6.65
N ARG A 449 -3.24 13.45 -6.49
CA ARG A 449 -3.90 13.51 -5.17
C ARG A 449 -4.09 12.11 -4.57
N ALA A 450 -4.55 11.14 -5.35
CA ALA A 450 -4.69 9.75 -4.90
C ALA A 450 -3.34 9.11 -4.59
N PHE A 451 -2.29 9.41 -5.37
CA PHE A 451 -0.91 9.01 -5.10
C PHE A 451 -0.40 9.57 -3.76
N HIS A 452 -0.60 10.86 -3.49
CA HIS A 452 -0.20 11.46 -2.21
C HIS A 452 -1.00 10.94 -1.03
N ALA A 453 -2.31 10.71 -1.21
CA ALA A 453 -3.16 10.08 -0.18
C ALA A 453 -2.68 8.67 0.16
N SER A 454 -2.25 7.88 -0.84
CA SER A 454 -1.69 6.54 -0.63
C SER A 454 -0.35 6.57 0.13
N ASN A 455 0.52 7.55 -0.16
CA ASN A 455 1.77 7.75 0.59
C ASN A 455 1.50 8.16 2.05
N ALA A 456 0.57 9.09 2.26
CA ALA A 456 0.18 9.53 3.60
C ALA A 456 -0.41 8.38 4.42
N TYR A 457 -1.26 7.55 3.80
CA TYR A 457 -1.81 6.35 4.42
C TYR A 457 -0.70 5.39 4.87
N LEU A 458 0.19 4.99 3.95
CA LEU A 458 1.25 4.03 4.31
C LEU A 458 2.24 4.61 5.31
N GLY A 459 2.71 5.84 5.11
CA GLY A 459 3.67 6.48 6.01
C GLY A 459 3.13 6.57 7.44
N ALA A 460 1.89 7.03 7.60
CA ALA A 460 1.27 7.11 8.92
C ALA A 460 0.98 5.73 9.54
N LEU A 461 0.57 4.74 8.71
CA LEU A 461 0.38 3.36 9.16
C LEU A 461 1.68 2.78 9.74
N LEU A 462 2.80 2.95 9.04
CA LEU A 462 4.10 2.46 9.48
C LEU A 462 4.58 3.17 10.75
N ILE A 463 4.37 4.49 10.86
CA ILE A 463 4.67 5.24 12.08
C ILE A 463 3.81 4.74 13.24
N ALA A 464 2.50 4.50 13.00
CA ALA A 464 1.62 3.97 14.03
C ALA A 464 2.05 2.57 14.49
N ILE A 465 2.52 1.70 13.58
CA ILE A 465 3.10 0.40 13.94
C ILE A 465 4.31 0.58 14.86
N VAL A 466 5.25 1.47 14.49
CA VAL A 466 6.45 1.72 15.29
C VAL A 466 6.08 2.24 16.68
N VAL A 467 5.16 3.21 16.76
CA VAL A 467 4.75 3.82 18.04
C VAL A 467 4.02 2.82 18.92
N ASP A 468 2.98 2.14 18.39
CA ASP A 468 2.22 1.14 19.16
C ASP A 468 3.11 -0.02 19.62
N ALA A 469 4.00 -0.52 18.74
CA ALA A 469 4.90 -1.63 19.07
C ALA A 469 5.95 -1.27 20.14
N LEU A 470 6.37 -0.01 20.22
CA LEU A 470 7.33 0.45 21.23
C LEU A 470 6.65 0.94 22.52
N ALA A 471 5.33 1.11 22.53
CA ALA A 471 4.57 1.52 23.70
C ALA A 471 4.13 0.33 24.60
N VAL A 472 4.26 -0.89 24.08
CA VAL A 472 3.97 -2.16 24.79
C VAL A 472 5.23 -2.63 25.50
#